data_242d23279cb9ce95ad38f990f5e93adf
#
_entry.id   242d23279cb9ce95ad38f990f5e93adf
#
_cell.length_a   1.000
_cell.length_b   1.000
_cell.length_c   1.000
_cell.angle_alpha   90.00
_cell.angle_beta   90.00
_cell.angle_gamma   90.00
#
_symmetry.space_group_name_H-M   'P 1'
#
loop_
_entity.id
_entity.type
_entity.pdbx_description
1 polymer ?
#
loop_
_entity_poly.entity_id
_entity_poly.type
_entity_poly.pdbx_seq_one_letter_code
_entity_poly.pdbx_strand_id
1 'polypeptide(L)'
;MKLTLQIKLLPTCKQVEMLKDTFSVFNKACNAISQIAWERRVFKQFGLHKEVYYPIKGTYRLSSQLVVRAISKVADAYKLDRKKQRCFREFGAITYDSRVLSYNIPKSICSISLIGGREKIAYTCYRPHLMQFAKGEADLVLIKGKFYLYQTIEIPDEEEEDAEDFIGVDMGITDIVSISDGTSISSNEVKNIRDKYNKVRASIQSKGTRNCHKLLKRLRGREKRFATIVNHSISKWLVAKAKKENKGIAIEDLKNIRFSMNSKRRNKTFRRRSNSWSFYQLRSFLEYKCKMNGVKIIAVPPAYTSQTCHECKHIGIRNGKRFHCKYCGNIADADINAARNIATWGYVNTHERWELLSCSIHDDISTSKAHKSLVYG
;
A
#
# COMPACT_ATOMS: atom_id res chain seq x y z
N MET A 1 -10.26 8.05 8.66
CA MET A 1 -9.07 7.27 8.23
C MET A 1 -7.86 8.15 8.04
N LYS A 2 -6.61 7.60 8.20
CA LYS A 2 -5.37 8.37 7.97
C LYS A 2 -4.82 8.10 6.58
N LEU A 3 -4.55 9.18 5.83
CA LEU A 3 -3.93 9.15 4.51
C LEU A 3 -2.71 10.07 4.49
N THR A 4 -1.87 9.89 3.47
CA THR A 4 -0.73 10.78 3.21
C THR A 4 -0.92 11.48 1.87
N LEU A 5 -0.96 12.81 1.89
CA LEU A 5 -0.94 13.64 0.69
C LEU A 5 0.50 13.94 0.28
N GLN A 6 0.79 13.76 -0.99
CA GLN A 6 2.04 14.21 -1.58
C GLN A 6 1.84 15.61 -2.17
N ILE A 7 2.50 16.58 -1.59
CA ILE A 7 2.47 17.98 -1.98
C ILE A 7 3.84 18.33 -2.58
N LYS A 8 3.88 18.80 -3.82
CA LYS A 8 5.13 19.18 -4.48
C LYS A 8 5.37 20.68 -4.25
N LEU A 9 6.52 21.02 -3.68
CA LEU A 9 6.97 22.39 -3.54
C LEU A 9 7.54 22.95 -4.85
N LEU A 10 7.33 24.23 -5.08
CA LEU A 10 7.80 24.98 -6.26
C LEU A 10 8.69 26.15 -5.76
N PRO A 11 9.87 25.85 -5.17
CA PRO A 11 10.75 26.88 -4.63
C PRO A 11 11.46 27.65 -5.73
N THR A 12 11.76 28.93 -5.48
CA THR A 12 12.71 29.75 -6.25
C THR A 12 14.15 29.23 -6.06
N CYS A 13 15.08 29.69 -6.89
CA CYS A 13 16.50 29.28 -6.75
C CYS A 13 17.06 29.57 -5.34
N LYS A 14 16.80 30.73 -4.78
CA LYS A 14 17.18 31.09 -3.40
C LYS A 14 16.57 30.15 -2.36
N GLN A 15 15.30 29.83 -2.49
CA GLN A 15 14.60 28.92 -1.60
C GLN A 15 15.10 27.46 -1.72
N VAL A 16 15.58 27.05 -2.90
CA VAL A 16 16.23 25.73 -3.09
C VAL A 16 17.50 25.62 -2.25
N GLU A 17 18.32 26.66 -2.21
CA GLU A 17 19.53 26.71 -1.38
C GLU A 17 19.17 26.65 0.10
N MET A 18 18.25 27.50 0.56
CA MET A 18 17.78 27.50 1.95
C MET A 18 17.20 26.14 2.38
N LEU A 19 16.45 25.48 1.51
CA LEU A 19 15.94 24.14 1.76
C LEU A 19 17.06 23.10 1.91
N LYS A 20 18.06 23.12 1.01
CA LYS A 20 19.21 22.20 1.09
C LYS A 20 20.04 22.44 2.35
N ASP A 21 20.28 23.70 2.71
CA ASP A 21 21.00 24.07 3.92
C ASP A 21 20.25 23.59 5.16
N THR A 22 18.92 23.76 5.17
CA THR A 22 18.07 23.26 6.25
C THR A 22 18.19 21.73 6.38
N PHE A 23 18.18 20.98 5.28
CA PHE A 23 18.40 19.52 5.32
C PHE A 23 19.77 19.17 5.90
N SER A 24 20.83 19.82 5.42
CA SER A 24 22.21 19.55 5.83
C SER A 24 22.38 19.82 7.33
N VAL A 25 22.01 21.02 7.78
CA VAL A 25 22.18 21.43 9.19
C VAL A 25 21.29 20.61 10.13
N PHE A 26 20.03 20.38 9.76
CA PHE A 26 19.13 19.56 10.59
C PHE A 26 19.66 18.14 10.77
N ASN A 27 20.13 17.49 9.71
CA ASN A 27 20.64 16.13 9.83
C ASN A 27 22.04 16.05 10.47
N LYS A 28 22.88 17.11 10.36
CA LYS A 28 24.10 17.25 11.17
C LYS A 28 23.76 17.36 12.66
N ALA A 29 22.77 18.16 13.02
CA ALA A 29 22.26 18.24 14.39
C ALA A 29 21.73 16.88 14.88
N CYS A 30 20.97 16.14 14.07
CA CYS A 30 20.53 14.77 14.40
C CYS A 30 21.71 13.82 14.66
N ASN A 31 22.79 13.92 13.89
CA ASN A 31 23.99 13.09 14.11
C ASN A 31 24.71 13.45 15.42
N ALA A 32 24.86 14.75 15.75
CA ALA A 32 25.42 15.17 17.03
C ALA A 32 24.56 14.72 18.23
N ILE A 33 23.23 14.88 18.12
CA ILE A 33 22.29 14.35 19.14
C ILE A 33 22.43 12.84 19.27
N SER A 34 22.54 12.10 18.14
CA SER A 34 22.69 10.65 18.15
C SER A 34 23.99 10.19 18.80
N GLN A 35 25.07 10.95 18.61
CA GLN A 35 26.35 10.67 19.27
C GLN A 35 26.23 10.80 20.80
N ILE A 36 25.70 11.91 21.31
CA ILE A 36 25.44 12.12 22.71
C ILE A 36 24.52 11.07 23.31
N ALA A 37 23.42 10.74 22.57
CA ALA A 37 22.48 9.71 22.97
C ALA A 37 23.17 8.34 23.14
N TRP A 38 24.09 8.00 22.23
CA TRP A 38 24.83 6.74 22.24
C TRP A 38 25.86 6.69 23.37
N GLU A 39 26.64 7.75 23.55
CA GLU A 39 27.69 7.86 24.59
C GLU A 39 27.07 7.82 25.99
N ARG A 40 25.99 8.57 26.22
CA ARG A 40 25.31 8.65 27.53
C ARG A 40 24.24 7.62 27.77
N ARG A 41 23.93 6.74 26.77
CA ARG A 41 22.86 5.74 26.82
C ARG A 41 21.47 6.31 27.14
N VAL A 42 21.23 7.57 26.74
CA VAL A 42 19.94 8.25 26.91
C VAL A 42 19.19 8.23 25.59
N PHE A 43 18.12 7.43 25.50
CA PHE A 43 17.37 7.22 24.24
C PHE A 43 15.94 7.76 24.27
N LYS A 44 15.43 8.11 25.45
CA LYS A 44 14.08 8.67 25.58
C LYS A 44 14.10 10.17 25.24
N GLN A 45 13.09 10.63 24.49
CA GLN A 45 13.00 12.02 24.01
C GLN A 45 13.15 13.05 25.13
N PHE A 46 12.48 12.85 26.27
CA PHE A 46 12.51 13.78 27.39
C PHE A 46 13.92 13.87 28.03
N GLY A 47 14.59 12.73 28.20
CA GLY A 47 15.99 12.71 28.71
C GLY A 47 16.95 13.42 27.76
N LEU A 48 16.85 13.09 26.44
CA LEU A 48 17.66 13.75 25.41
C LEU A 48 17.40 15.25 25.35
N HIS A 49 16.17 15.69 25.50
CA HIS A 49 15.83 17.11 25.47
C HIS A 49 16.57 17.88 26.57
N LYS A 50 16.64 17.38 27.81
CA LYS A 50 17.36 18.00 28.91
C LYS A 50 18.84 18.12 28.61
N GLU A 51 19.43 17.13 27.98
CA GLU A 51 20.87 17.04 27.73
C GLU A 51 21.35 17.90 26.57
N VAL A 52 20.57 17.94 25.47
CA VAL A 52 21.08 18.40 24.17
C VAL A 52 20.40 19.67 23.64
N TYR A 53 19.27 20.10 24.20
CA TYR A 53 18.47 21.18 23.59
C TYR A 53 19.26 22.48 23.43
N TYR A 54 19.85 22.99 24.53
CA TYR A 54 20.57 24.25 24.49
C TYR A 54 21.88 24.17 23.68
N PRO A 55 22.75 23.16 23.86
CA PRO A 55 23.93 22.99 23.02
C PRO A 55 23.62 22.93 21.52
N ILE A 56 22.62 22.12 21.12
CA ILE A 56 22.23 21.98 19.70
C ILE A 56 21.66 23.29 19.16
N LYS A 57 20.79 23.96 19.92
CA LYS A 57 20.23 25.26 19.51
C LYS A 57 21.29 26.30 19.28
N GLY A 58 22.29 26.40 20.17
CA GLY A 58 23.38 27.34 20.06
C GLY A 58 24.31 27.05 18.87
N THR A 59 24.70 25.79 18.70
CA THR A 59 25.66 25.37 17.67
C THR A 59 25.07 25.41 16.25
N TYR A 60 23.83 24.92 16.06
CA TYR A 60 23.25 24.71 14.72
C TYR A 60 22.31 25.84 14.28
N ARG A 61 22.01 26.82 15.12
CA ARG A 61 21.11 27.96 14.83
C ARG A 61 19.76 27.56 14.28
N LEU A 62 19.29 26.38 14.64
CA LEU A 62 17.94 25.89 14.28
C LEU A 62 16.89 26.61 15.14
N SER A 63 15.68 26.80 14.57
CA SER A 63 14.55 27.27 15.37
C SER A 63 14.25 26.29 16.50
N SER A 64 13.75 26.79 17.63
CA SER A 64 13.45 25.96 18.81
C SER A 64 12.67 24.72 18.50
N GLN A 65 11.66 24.84 17.63
CA GLN A 65 10.81 23.71 17.24
C GLN A 65 11.54 22.70 16.34
N LEU A 66 12.43 23.16 15.45
CA LEU A 66 13.26 22.25 14.63
C LEU A 66 14.25 21.47 15.50
N VAL A 67 14.78 22.07 16.57
CA VAL A 67 15.61 21.33 17.55
C VAL A 67 14.79 20.24 18.23
N VAL A 68 13.58 20.55 18.70
CA VAL A 68 12.68 19.55 19.30
C VAL A 68 12.37 18.43 18.32
N ARG A 69 12.16 18.75 17.05
CA ARG A 69 11.91 17.74 15.99
C ARG A 69 13.15 16.88 15.69
N ALA A 70 14.35 17.45 15.75
CA ALA A 70 15.58 16.68 15.61
C ALA A 70 15.76 15.68 16.77
N ILE A 71 15.51 16.14 18.02
CA ILE A 71 15.54 15.28 19.21
C ILE A 71 14.52 14.14 19.09
N SER A 72 13.28 14.44 18.71
CA SER A 72 12.22 13.43 18.51
C SER A 72 12.63 12.40 17.46
N LYS A 73 13.13 12.84 16.31
CA LYS A 73 13.58 11.96 15.22
C LYS A 73 14.68 10.99 15.68
N VAL A 74 15.64 11.48 16.46
CA VAL A 74 16.72 10.62 17.01
C VAL A 74 16.15 9.63 18.02
N ALA A 75 15.30 10.08 18.94
CA ALA A 75 14.66 9.21 19.92
C ALA A 75 13.84 8.10 19.25
N ASP A 76 13.07 8.44 18.21
CA ASP A 76 12.27 7.46 17.45
C ASP A 76 13.15 6.45 16.69
N ALA A 77 14.29 6.87 16.15
CA ALA A 77 15.24 5.95 15.54
C ALA A 77 15.79 4.94 16.55
N TYR A 78 16.02 5.34 17.81
CA TYR A 78 16.47 4.44 18.88
C TYR A 78 15.33 3.57 19.47
N LYS A 79 14.06 3.92 19.30
CA LYS A 79 12.94 3.01 19.61
C LYS A 79 12.98 1.76 18.74
N LEU A 80 13.37 1.91 17.46
CA LEU A 80 13.42 0.81 16.52
C LEU A 80 14.60 -0.14 16.76
N ASP A 81 15.77 0.37 17.09
CA ASP A 81 16.97 -0.43 17.33
C ASP A 81 18.00 0.36 18.15
N ARG A 82 18.42 -0.20 19.29
CA ARG A 82 19.39 0.35 20.22
C ARG A 82 20.75 -0.39 20.20
N LYS A 83 20.92 -1.33 19.26
CA LYS A 83 22.13 -2.16 19.22
C LYS A 83 23.34 -1.44 18.60
N LYS A 84 23.09 -0.38 17.83
CA LYS A 84 24.14 0.41 17.15
C LYS A 84 23.78 1.89 17.14
N GLN A 85 24.82 2.74 17.07
CA GLN A 85 24.65 4.17 16.89
C GLN A 85 23.89 4.49 15.61
N ARG A 86 22.94 5.43 15.66
CA ARG A 86 22.12 5.84 14.52
C ARG A 86 22.80 6.97 13.76
N CYS A 87 22.85 6.84 12.42
CA CYS A 87 23.39 7.85 11.53
C CYS A 87 22.31 8.35 10.58
N PHE A 88 22.24 9.66 10.41
CA PHE A 88 21.27 10.32 9.53
C PHE A 88 21.97 10.86 8.29
N ARG A 89 21.40 10.57 7.12
CA ARG A 89 21.92 11.06 5.84
C ARG A 89 21.68 12.56 5.73
N GLU A 90 22.60 13.29 5.09
CA GLU A 90 22.53 14.73 4.91
C GLU A 90 21.17 15.25 4.41
N PHE A 91 20.58 14.58 3.42
CA PHE A 91 19.24 14.89 2.88
C PHE A 91 18.16 13.91 3.37
N GLY A 92 18.27 13.44 4.61
CA GLY A 92 17.24 12.64 5.26
C GLY A 92 15.99 13.48 5.57
N ALA A 93 14.80 12.87 5.50
CA ALA A 93 13.53 13.57 5.73
C ALA A 93 13.53 14.44 7.01
N ILE A 94 12.85 15.58 6.97
CA ILE A 94 12.64 16.46 8.13
C ILE A 94 11.16 16.47 8.45
N THR A 95 10.81 16.11 9.68
CA THR A 95 9.41 16.15 10.14
C THR A 95 9.06 17.54 10.66
N TYR A 96 8.01 18.11 10.12
CA TYR A 96 7.41 19.39 10.50
C TYR A 96 6.08 19.18 11.21
N ASP A 97 5.75 20.03 12.16
CA ASP A 97 4.41 20.14 12.75
C ASP A 97 3.76 21.48 12.44
N SER A 98 2.53 21.68 12.90
CA SER A 98 1.73 22.88 12.65
C SER A 98 2.36 24.20 13.15
N ARG A 99 3.32 24.13 14.08
CA ARG A 99 4.05 25.31 14.61
C ARG A 99 5.08 25.83 13.62
N VAL A 100 5.62 24.96 12.78
CA VAL A 100 6.70 25.27 11.83
C VAL A 100 6.29 25.12 10.37
N LEU A 101 5.08 24.63 10.10
CA LEU A 101 4.49 24.49 8.76
C LEU A 101 3.01 24.86 8.80
N SER A 102 2.58 25.70 7.88
CA SER A 102 1.16 26.03 7.67
C SER A 102 0.85 26.22 6.18
N TYR A 103 -0.43 26.10 5.81
CA TYR A 103 -0.88 26.20 4.43
C TYR A 103 -1.89 27.32 4.25
N ASN A 104 -1.69 28.15 3.23
CA ASN A 104 -2.72 29.01 2.66
C ASN A 104 -3.29 28.29 1.43
N ILE A 105 -4.38 27.56 1.62
CA ILE A 105 -4.96 26.67 0.60
C ILE A 105 -5.45 27.47 -0.63
N PRO A 106 -6.21 28.59 -0.48
CA PRO A 106 -6.68 29.37 -1.62
C PRO A 106 -5.55 29.87 -2.53
N LYS A 107 -4.42 30.27 -1.94
CA LYS A 107 -3.26 30.76 -2.69
C LYS A 107 -2.27 29.67 -3.11
N SER A 108 -2.49 28.41 -2.70
CA SER A 108 -1.55 27.29 -2.89
C SER A 108 -0.13 27.62 -2.43
N ILE A 109 -0.01 28.25 -1.26
CA ILE A 109 1.26 28.63 -0.63
C ILE A 109 1.38 27.91 0.70
N CYS A 110 2.54 27.30 0.97
CA CYS A 110 2.90 26.85 2.30
C CYS A 110 3.88 27.83 2.94
N SER A 111 3.74 28.07 4.25
CA SER A 111 4.67 28.82 5.07
C SER A 111 5.44 27.82 5.91
N ILE A 112 6.74 27.71 5.68
CA ILE A 112 7.62 26.70 6.27
C ILE A 112 8.83 27.36 6.95
N SER A 113 9.20 26.88 8.14
CA SER A 113 10.37 27.35 8.86
C SER A 113 11.64 26.67 8.30
N LEU A 114 12.57 27.48 7.82
CA LEU A 114 13.86 27.07 7.30
C LEU A 114 14.99 27.70 8.14
N ILE A 115 16.24 27.37 7.82
CA ILE A 115 17.39 28.12 8.31
C ILE A 115 17.29 29.56 7.78
N GLY A 116 17.43 30.52 8.63
CA GLY A 116 17.32 31.95 8.29
C GLY A 116 15.91 32.52 8.43
N GLY A 117 14.90 31.71 8.73
CA GLY A 117 13.56 32.21 9.00
C GLY A 117 12.44 31.42 8.35
N ARG A 118 11.29 32.05 8.29
CA ARG A 118 10.05 31.47 7.74
C ARG A 118 9.84 31.92 6.28
N GLU A 119 9.71 30.94 5.39
CA GLU A 119 9.58 31.17 3.96
C GLU A 119 8.19 30.78 3.45
N LYS A 120 7.70 31.53 2.45
CA LYS A 120 6.46 31.25 1.75
C LYS A 120 6.80 30.61 0.40
N ILE A 121 6.43 29.34 0.21
CA ILE A 121 6.76 28.56 -0.98
C ILE A 121 5.47 28.11 -1.65
N ALA A 122 5.35 28.35 -2.96
CA ALA A 122 4.24 27.84 -3.75
C ALA A 122 4.28 26.31 -3.83
N TYR A 123 3.12 25.68 -3.90
CA TYR A 123 3.03 24.23 -4.01
C TYR A 123 1.95 23.78 -5.00
N THR A 124 2.03 22.53 -5.42
CA THR A 124 0.96 21.83 -6.14
C THR A 124 0.58 20.55 -5.40
N CYS A 125 -0.72 20.27 -5.34
CA CYS A 125 -1.26 19.04 -4.77
C CYS A 125 -2.14 18.34 -5.79
N TYR A 126 -1.98 17.03 -5.96
CA TYR A 126 -2.78 16.22 -6.88
C TYR A 126 -4.25 16.10 -6.45
N ARG A 127 -4.52 16.24 -5.13
CA ARG A 127 -5.87 16.16 -4.54
C ARG A 127 -6.13 17.42 -3.71
N PRO A 128 -6.35 18.58 -4.37
CA PRO A 128 -6.46 19.86 -3.66
C PRO A 128 -7.64 19.90 -2.69
N HIS A 129 -8.76 19.21 -2.98
CA HIS A 129 -9.93 19.12 -2.10
C HIS A 129 -9.62 18.46 -0.75
N LEU A 130 -8.59 17.63 -0.67
CA LEU A 130 -8.19 17.00 0.60
C LEU A 130 -7.29 17.89 1.45
N MET A 131 -6.82 19.03 0.93
CA MET A 131 -5.95 19.94 1.69
C MET A 131 -6.65 20.57 2.91
N GLN A 132 -7.98 20.64 2.94
CA GLN A 132 -8.74 21.09 4.12
C GLN A 132 -8.49 20.22 5.35
N PHE A 133 -8.11 18.96 5.15
CA PHE A 133 -7.77 18.02 6.22
C PHE A 133 -6.27 17.99 6.55
N ALA A 134 -5.47 18.91 6.00
CA ALA A 134 -4.01 18.97 6.20
C ALA A 134 -3.67 19.51 7.59
N LYS A 135 -3.96 18.69 8.60
CA LYS A 135 -3.63 18.93 10.01
C LYS A 135 -2.62 17.89 10.47
N GLY A 136 -1.70 18.28 11.40
CA GLY A 136 -0.72 17.34 11.94
C GLY A 136 0.65 17.42 11.29
N GLU A 137 1.38 16.31 11.30
CA GLU A 137 2.79 16.27 10.87
C GLU A 137 2.94 16.08 9.37
N ALA A 138 3.99 16.67 8.81
CA ALA A 138 4.41 16.49 7.43
C ALA A 138 5.92 16.21 7.35
N ASP A 139 6.32 15.31 6.48
CA ASP A 139 7.71 15.04 6.19
C ASP A 139 8.17 15.79 4.94
N LEU A 140 9.13 16.69 5.09
CA LEU A 140 9.82 17.31 3.97
C LEU A 140 10.88 16.34 3.44
N VAL A 141 10.82 16.04 2.14
CA VAL A 141 11.74 15.11 1.49
C VAL A 141 12.28 15.67 0.18
N LEU A 142 13.53 15.30 -0.16
CA LEU A 142 14.17 15.59 -1.43
C LEU A 142 14.22 14.32 -2.30
N ILE A 143 13.48 14.31 -3.40
CA ILE A 143 13.42 13.18 -4.32
C ILE A 143 13.82 13.65 -5.73
N LYS A 144 14.93 13.14 -6.26
CA LYS A 144 15.42 13.46 -7.61
C LYS A 144 15.51 14.98 -7.88
N GLY A 145 16.02 15.72 -6.90
CA GLY A 145 16.18 17.17 -7.00
C GLY A 145 14.89 17.99 -6.85
N LYS A 146 13.77 17.36 -6.48
CA LYS A 146 12.49 18.03 -6.24
C LYS A 146 12.08 17.85 -4.78
N PHE A 147 11.51 18.90 -4.20
CA PHE A 147 11.05 18.90 -2.81
C PHE A 147 9.58 18.54 -2.73
N TYR A 148 9.26 17.69 -1.76
CA TYR A 148 7.91 17.24 -1.49
C TYR A 148 7.63 17.30 0.01
N LEU A 149 6.40 17.65 0.36
CA LEU A 149 5.83 17.42 1.69
C LEU A 149 4.91 16.20 1.62
N TYR A 150 5.15 15.23 2.48
CA TYR A 150 4.24 14.14 2.73
C TYR A 150 3.42 14.49 3.97
N GLN A 151 2.26 15.08 3.72
CA GLN A 151 1.35 15.56 4.76
C GLN A 151 0.42 14.44 5.20
N THR A 152 0.46 14.09 6.46
CA THR A 152 -0.56 13.22 7.05
C THR A 152 -1.87 13.98 7.16
N ILE A 153 -2.95 13.38 6.67
CA ILE A 153 -4.32 13.89 6.79
C ILE A 153 -5.20 12.87 7.49
N GLU A 154 -6.18 13.35 8.20
CA GLU A 154 -7.21 12.53 8.80
C GLU A 154 -8.56 12.93 8.19
N ILE A 155 -9.11 12.00 7.41
CA ILE A 155 -10.40 12.17 6.74
C ILE A 155 -11.44 11.44 7.57
N PRO A 156 -12.62 12.01 7.80
CA PRO A 156 -13.75 11.27 8.36
C PRO A 156 -13.96 9.98 7.55
N ASP A 157 -14.27 8.91 8.23
CA ASP A 157 -14.71 7.70 7.55
C ASP A 157 -16.12 7.96 7.03
N GLU A 158 -16.41 7.65 5.77
CA GLU A 158 -17.80 7.56 5.32
C GLU A 158 -18.45 6.37 6.01
N GLU A 159 -19.69 6.52 6.42
CA GLU A 159 -20.49 5.42 6.96
C GLU A 159 -20.56 4.32 5.91
N GLU A 160 -20.29 3.07 6.30
CA GLU A 160 -20.45 1.94 5.40
C GLU A 160 -21.94 1.77 5.08
N GLU A 161 -22.29 1.84 3.81
CA GLU A 161 -23.63 1.53 3.36
C GLU A 161 -23.88 0.03 3.59
N ASP A 162 -25.05 -0.32 4.10
CA ASP A 162 -25.47 -1.72 4.22
C ASP A 162 -25.56 -2.34 2.83
N ALA A 163 -24.66 -3.27 2.56
CA ALA A 163 -24.62 -3.96 1.30
C ALA A 163 -25.52 -5.20 1.34
N GLU A 164 -26.57 -5.20 0.52
CA GLU A 164 -27.47 -6.35 0.37
C GLU A 164 -26.82 -7.50 -0.38
N ASP A 165 -25.84 -7.20 -1.24
CA ASP A 165 -25.14 -8.18 -2.07
C ASP A 165 -23.65 -7.79 -2.24
N PHE A 166 -22.85 -8.71 -2.79
CA PHE A 166 -21.40 -8.51 -2.95
C PHE A 166 -20.92 -8.80 -4.36
N ILE A 167 -20.00 -7.96 -4.84
CA ILE A 167 -19.15 -8.28 -5.98
C ILE A 167 -17.98 -9.12 -5.45
N GLY A 168 -17.97 -10.41 -5.80
CA GLY A 168 -16.83 -11.28 -5.54
C GLY A 168 -15.68 -11.01 -6.50
N VAL A 169 -14.47 -10.92 -5.98
CA VAL A 169 -13.27 -10.57 -6.74
C VAL A 169 -12.21 -11.64 -6.53
N ASP A 170 -11.98 -12.46 -7.56
CA ASP A 170 -10.81 -13.35 -7.63
C ASP A 170 -9.62 -12.61 -8.22
N MET A 171 -8.46 -12.65 -7.53
CA MET A 171 -7.23 -12.00 -7.94
C MET A 171 -6.23 -13.03 -8.44
N GLY A 172 -6.05 -13.10 -9.76
CA GLY A 172 -5.25 -14.12 -10.43
C GLY A 172 -3.95 -13.59 -11.09
N ILE A 173 -3.17 -14.54 -11.65
CA ILE A 173 -1.95 -14.26 -12.41
C ILE A 173 -2.26 -14.17 -13.91
N THR A 174 -3.21 -14.96 -14.39
CA THR A 174 -3.65 -15.02 -15.80
C THR A 174 -4.58 -13.86 -16.10
N ASP A 175 -5.62 -13.72 -15.33
CA ASP A 175 -6.41 -12.50 -15.25
C ASP A 175 -6.06 -11.81 -13.93
N ILE A 176 -5.91 -10.50 -13.98
CA ILE A 176 -5.54 -9.71 -12.80
C ILE A 176 -6.67 -9.76 -11.78
N VAL A 177 -7.89 -9.66 -12.30
CA VAL A 177 -9.14 -9.67 -11.56
C VAL A 177 -10.20 -10.34 -12.41
N SER A 178 -10.94 -11.27 -11.82
CA SER A 178 -12.20 -11.80 -12.35
C SER A 178 -13.28 -11.49 -11.31
N ILE A 179 -14.44 -11.03 -11.75
CA ILE A 179 -15.54 -10.65 -10.84
C ILE A 179 -16.78 -11.51 -11.09
N SER A 180 -17.65 -11.56 -10.10
CA SER A 180 -18.81 -12.45 -10.05
C SER A 180 -19.84 -12.25 -11.17
N ASP A 181 -19.85 -11.08 -11.82
CA ASP A 181 -20.71 -10.79 -12.96
C ASP A 181 -20.22 -11.39 -14.31
N GLY A 182 -19.05 -12.03 -14.31
CA GLY A 182 -18.44 -12.58 -15.51
C GLY A 182 -17.38 -11.69 -16.17
N THR A 183 -17.20 -10.45 -15.69
CA THR A 183 -16.18 -9.55 -16.23
C THR A 183 -14.79 -9.96 -15.73
N SER A 184 -13.80 -9.94 -16.62
CA SER A 184 -12.40 -10.15 -16.23
C SER A 184 -11.47 -9.12 -16.84
N ILE A 185 -10.42 -8.77 -16.12
CA ILE A 185 -9.33 -7.89 -16.56
C ILE A 185 -8.11 -8.76 -16.82
N SER A 186 -7.83 -8.99 -18.10
CA SER A 186 -6.70 -9.81 -18.52
C SER A 186 -5.36 -9.22 -18.12
N SER A 187 -4.43 -10.09 -17.74
CA SER A 187 -3.05 -9.70 -17.48
C SER A 187 -2.19 -9.56 -18.74
N ASN A 188 -2.70 -9.84 -19.94
CA ASN A 188 -1.90 -9.96 -21.16
C ASN A 188 -1.05 -8.72 -21.46
N GLU A 189 -1.64 -7.52 -21.43
CA GLU A 189 -0.87 -6.28 -21.64
C GLU A 189 0.19 -6.06 -20.56
N VAL A 190 -0.19 -6.27 -19.30
CA VAL A 190 0.72 -6.14 -18.16
C VAL A 190 1.85 -7.16 -18.26
N LYS A 191 1.56 -8.39 -18.67
CA LYS A 191 2.52 -9.45 -18.89
C LYS A 191 3.50 -9.08 -20.02
N ASN A 192 2.99 -8.60 -21.15
CA ASN A 192 3.84 -8.21 -22.29
C ASN A 192 4.81 -7.09 -21.91
N ILE A 193 4.33 -6.07 -21.20
CA ILE A 193 5.16 -4.97 -20.71
C ILE A 193 6.21 -5.49 -19.71
N ARG A 194 5.83 -6.38 -18.80
CA ARG A 194 6.77 -6.99 -17.84
C ARG A 194 7.81 -7.89 -18.49
N ASP A 195 7.42 -8.68 -19.46
CA ASP A 195 8.37 -9.53 -20.21
C ASP A 195 9.36 -8.67 -20.99
N LYS A 196 8.92 -7.53 -21.56
CA LYS A 196 9.79 -6.51 -22.14
C LYS A 196 10.79 -5.96 -21.11
N TYR A 197 10.31 -5.58 -19.91
CA TYR A 197 11.18 -5.14 -18.82
C TYR A 197 12.17 -6.22 -18.38
N ASN A 198 11.74 -7.48 -18.32
CA ASN A 198 12.62 -8.60 -17.95
C ASN A 198 13.74 -8.84 -18.97
N LYS A 199 13.44 -8.77 -20.28
CA LYS A 199 14.45 -8.86 -21.35
C LYS A 199 15.48 -7.73 -21.22
N VAL A 200 15.02 -6.49 -21.06
CA VAL A 200 15.90 -5.33 -20.86
C VAL A 200 16.73 -5.47 -19.59
N ARG A 201 16.14 -5.95 -18.49
CA ARG A 201 16.87 -6.19 -17.24
C ARG A 201 17.97 -7.22 -17.42
N ALA A 202 17.69 -8.35 -18.06
CA ALA A 202 18.67 -9.40 -18.31
C ALA A 202 19.86 -8.87 -19.16
N SER A 203 19.58 -8.11 -20.21
CA SER A 203 20.60 -7.48 -21.04
C SER A 203 21.47 -6.46 -20.29
N ILE A 204 20.89 -5.67 -19.36
CA ILE A 204 21.66 -4.73 -18.54
C ILE A 204 22.48 -5.49 -17.49
N GLN A 205 21.92 -6.54 -16.88
CA GLN A 205 22.61 -7.33 -15.86
C GLN A 205 23.81 -8.09 -16.41
N SER A 206 23.75 -8.61 -17.66
CA SER A 206 24.86 -9.34 -18.28
C SER A 206 26.11 -8.48 -18.48
N LYS A 207 25.96 -7.16 -18.62
CA LYS A 207 27.09 -6.23 -18.80
C LYS A 207 27.83 -5.86 -17.50
N GLY A 208 27.21 -6.00 -16.33
CA GLY A 208 27.83 -5.89 -15.00
C GLY A 208 28.47 -4.55 -14.59
N THR A 209 28.41 -3.49 -15.41
CA THR A 209 29.10 -2.23 -15.14
C THR A 209 28.39 -1.34 -14.10
N ARG A 210 29.14 -0.39 -13.49
CA ARG A 210 28.56 0.60 -12.55
C ARG A 210 27.40 1.40 -13.15
N ASN A 211 27.49 1.75 -14.45
CA ASN A 211 26.40 2.45 -15.14
C ASN A 211 25.19 1.55 -15.34
N CYS A 212 25.38 0.25 -15.55
CA CYS A 212 24.29 -0.71 -15.59
C CYS A 212 23.52 -0.78 -14.27
N HIS A 213 24.18 -0.70 -13.12
CA HIS A 213 23.49 -0.62 -11.82
C HIS A 213 22.60 0.62 -11.70
N LYS A 214 23.04 1.78 -12.19
CA LYS A 214 22.22 3.01 -12.24
C LYS A 214 20.98 2.83 -13.14
N LEU A 215 21.16 2.20 -14.31
CA LEU A 215 20.06 1.90 -15.25
C LEU A 215 19.07 0.90 -14.64
N LEU A 216 19.53 -0.16 -13.99
CA LEU A 216 18.67 -1.13 -13.28
C LEU A 216 17.81 -0.45 -12.20
N LYS A 217 18.38 0.49 -11.44
CA LYS A 217 17.64 1.25 -10.44
C LYS A 217 16.53 2.11 -11.08
N ARG A 218 16.81 2.73 -12.24
CA ARG A 218 15.81 3.51 -13.01
C ARG A 218 14.70 2.60 -13.54
N LEU A 219 15.07 1.45 -14.11
CA LEU A 219 14.13 0.45 -14.65
C LEU A 219 13.18 -0.06 -13.56
N ARG A 220 13.72 -0.47 -12.42
CA ARG A 220 12.92 -0.89 -11.25
C ARG A 220 11.91 0.18 -10.83
N GLY A 221 12.31 1.45 -10.85
CA GLY A 221 11.40 2.55 -10.52
C GLY A 221 10.27 2.73 -11.55
N ARG A 222 10.52 2.44 -12.83
CA ARG A 222 9.48 2.46 -13.89
C ARG A 222 8.50 1.31 -13.72
N GLU A 223 8.98 0.10 -13.49
CA GLU A 223 8.13 -1.08 -13.24
C GLU A 223 7.22 -0.90 -12.04
N LYS A 224 7.77 -0.38 -10.92
CA LYS A 224 6.98 -0.11 -9.73
C LYS A 224 5.86 0.89 -10.01
N ARG A 225 6.15 1.99 -10.72
CA ARG A 225 5.13 2.99 -11.07
C ARG A 225 4.06 2.42 -11.99
N PHE A 226 4.45 1.63 -12.99
CA PHE A 226 3.51 0.97 -13.89
C PHE A 226 2.55 0.06 -13.12
N ALA A 227 3.07 -0.85 -12.28
CA ALA A 227 2.22 -1.70 -11.44
C ALA A 227 1.29 -0.90 -10.52
N THR A 228 1.79 0.21 -9.96
CA THR A 228 0.99 1.11 -9.11
C THR A 228 -0.15 1.76 -9.90
N ILE A 229 0.10 2.23 -11.13
CA ILE A 229 -0.94 2.83 -12.00
C ILE A 229 -2.03 1.80 -12.32
N VAL A 230 -1.63 0.59 -12.73
CA VAL A 230 -2.58 -0.49 -13.03
C VAL A 230 -3.46 -0.81 -11.82
N ASN A 231 -2.85 -1.01 -10.65
CA ASN A 231 -3.59 -1.31 -9.42
C ASN A 231 -4.52 -0.16 -9.00
N HIS A 232 -4.11 1.10 -9.21
CA HIS A 232 -4.98 2.25 -8.96
C HIS A 232 -6.18 2.31 -9.90
N SER A 233 -5.97 2.00 -11.19
CA SER A 233 -7.06 1.98 -12.18
C SER A 233 -8.06 0.87 -11.87
N ILE A 234 -7.59 -0.35 -11.60
CA ILE A 234 -8.43 -1.50 -11.26
C ILE A 234 -9.24 -1.22 -9.99
N SER A 235 -8.57 -0.80 -8.91
CA SER A 235 -9.25 -0.53 -7.64
C SER A 235 -10.23 0.65 -7.72
N LYS A 236 -9.96 1.67 -8.55
CA LYS A 236 -10.90 2.76 -8.80
C LYS A 236 -12.15 2.25 -9.51
N TRP A 237 -11.96 1.46 -10.55
CA TRP A 237 -13.05 0.90 -11.34
C TRP A 237 -13.94 -0.03 -10.49
N LEU A 238 -13.35 -0.95 -9.71
CA LEU A 238 -14.11 -1.87 -8.85
C LEU A 238 -14.95 -1.14 -7.82
N VAL A 239 -14.36 -0.16 -7.12
CA VAL A 239 -15.09 0.60 -6.09
C VAL A 239 -16.20 1.47 -6.72
N ALA A 240 -15.95 2.09 -7.88
CA ALA A 240 -16.97 2.85 -8.58
C ALA A 240 -18.14 1.96 -9.06
N LYS A 241 -17.84 0.74 -9.52
CA LYS A 241 -18.83 -0.25 -9.90
C LYS A 241 -19.66 -0.69 -8.69
N ALA A 242 -19.00 -1.06 -7.59
CA ALA A 242 -19.67 -1.48 -6.37
C ALA A 242 -20.62 -0.39 -5.83
N LYS A 243 -20.15 0.87 -5.76
CA LYS A 243 -20.98 2.00 -5.33
C LYS A 243 -22.18 2.24 -6.26
N LYS A 244 -21.98 2.12 -7.59
CA LYS A 244 -23.06 2.28 -8.57
C LYS A 244 -24.14 1.20 -8.42
N GLU A 245 -23.75 -0.03 -8.09
CA GLU A 245 -24.64 -1.18 -7.96
C GLU A 245 -25.17 -1.36 -6.52
N ASN A 246 -24.81 -0.49 -5.58
CA ASN A 246 -25.11 -0.61 -4.15
C ASN A 246 -24.70 -1.97 -3.56
N LYS A 247 -23.49 -2.44 -3.93
CA LYS A 247 -22.95 -3.73 -3.51
C LYS A 247 -21.68 -3.57 -2.70
N GLY A 248 -21.43 -4.49 -1.77
CA GLY A 248 -20.14 -4.66 -1.14
C GLY A 248 -19.11 -5.31 -2.08
N ILE A 249 -17.86 -5.35 -1.66
CA ILE A 249 -16.78 -6.08 -2.34
C ILE A 249 -16.30 -7.20 -1.42
N ALA A 250 -16.30 -8.44 -1.92
CA ALA A 250 -15.70 -9.60 -1.27
C ALA A 250 -14.40 -9.99 -1.99
N ILE A 251 -13.31 -10.15 -1.24
CA ILE A 251 -11.99 -10.55 -1.77
C ILE A 251 -11.45 -11.73 -0.97
N GLU A 252 -10.59 -12.56 -1.58
CA GLU A 252 -9.89 -13.60 -0.82
C GLU A 252 -8.86 -13.03 0.16
N ASP A 253 -8.76 -13.63 1.36
CA ASP A 253 -7.68 -13.33 2.30
C ASP A 253 -6.39 -14.04 1.90
N LEU A 254 -5.63 -13.40 1.03
CA LEU A 254 -4.38 -13.93 0.49
C LEU A 254 -3.18 -13.75 1.44
N LYS A 255 -3.39 -13.71 2.77
CA LYS A 255 -2.30 -13.76 3.74
C LYS A 255 -1.51 -15.05 3.51
N ASN A 256 -0.19 -14.92 3.41
CA ASN A 256 0.74 -16.06 3.19
C ASN A 256 0.70 -16.72 1.80
N ILE A 257 -0.05 -16.22 0.82
CA ILE A 257 -0.09 -16.80 -0.54
C ILE A 257 1.33 -16.94 -1.15
N ARG A 258 2.27 -16.07 -0.78
CA ARG A 258 3.67 -16.13 -1.24
C ARG A 258 4.39 -17.40 -0.80
N PHE A 259 4.05 -17.97 0.35
CA PHE A 259 4.64 -19.23 0.83
C PHE A 259 4.17 -20.40 -0.02
N SER A 260 2.88 -20.50 -0.31
CA SER A 260 2.34 -21.55 -1.16
C SER A 260 2.78 -21.42 -2.63
N MET A 261 2.89 -20.19 -3.13
CA MET A 261 3.35 -19.92 -4.51
C MET A 261 4.85 -20.16 -4.72
N ASN A 262 5.68 -20.07 -3.68
CA ASN A 262 7.12 -20.33 -3.73
C ASN A 262 7.50 -21.80 -3.57
N SER A 263 6.54 -22.69 -3.46
CA SER A 263 6.77 -24.13 -3.38
C SER A 263 7.73 -24.61 -4.47
N LYS A 264 8.70 -25.47 -4.11
CA LYS A 264 9.68 -26.09 -5.02
C LYS A 264 9.01 -26.88 -6.16
N ARG A 265 7.75 -27.33 -5.97
CA ARG A 265 6.95 -28.06 -6.96
C ARG A 265 6.51 -27.19 -8.16
N ARG A 266 6.59 -25.85 -8.03
CA ARG A 266 6.18 -24.92 -9.08
C ARG A 266 7.37 -24.51 -9.96
N ASN A 267 7.17 -24.36 -11.29
CA ASN A 267 8.25 -23.99 -12.20
C ASN A 267 8.76 -22.56 -11.94
N LYS A 268 10.00 -22.29 -12.36
CA LYS A 268 10.69 -21.00 -12.14
C LYS A 268 9.92 -19.81 -12.73
N THR A 269 9.28 -19.99 -13.90
CA THR A 269 8.50 -18.94 -14.57
C THR A 269 7.26 -18.58 -13.80
N PHE A 270 6.53 -19.57 -13.28
CA PHE A 270 5.35 -19.34 -12.44
C PHE A 270 5.71 -18.58 -11.16
N ARG A 271 6.75 -19.06 -10.42
CA ARG A 271 7.22 -18.37 -9.20
C ARG A 271 7.62 -16.93 -9.47
N ARG A 272 8.31 -16.65 -10.59
CA ARG A 272 8.68 -15.28 -10.99
C ARG A 272 7.46 -14.43 -11.25
N ARG A 273 6.45 -14.93 -11.96
CA ARG A 273 5.20 -14.20 -12.26
C ARG A 273 4.41 -13.91 -10.98
N SER A 274 4.22 -14.90 -10.13
CA SER A 274 3.53 -14.75 -8.85
C SER A 274 4.19 -13.73 -7.94
N ASN A 275 5.53 -13.80 -7.79
CA ASN A 275 6.29 -12.86 -6.96
C ASN A 275 6.35 -11.44 -7.54
N SER A 276 6.14 -11.29 -8.85
CA SER A 276 6.16 -9.98 -9.50
C SER A 276 4.83 -9.23 -9.37
N TRP A 277 3.75 -9.93 -9.01
CA TRP A 277 2.43 -9.31 -8.86
C TRP A 277 2.25 -8.68 -7.48
N SER A 278 1.66 -7.49 -7.46
CA SER A 278 1.49 -6.70 -6.24
C SER A 278 0.07 -6.89 -5.67
N PHE A 279 -0.35 -8.15 -5.38
CA PHE A 279 -1.66 -8.45 -4.79
C PHE A 279 -1.93 -7.62 -3.52
N TYR A 280 -0.96 -7.56 -2.61
CA TYR A 280 -1.07 -6.77 -1.40
C TYR A 280 -1.36 -5.29 -1.68
N GLN A 281 -0.71 -4.71 -2.71
CA GLN A 281 -0.94 -3.31 -3.08
C GLN A 281 -2.34 -3.11 -3.64
N LEU A 282 -2.85 -4.03 -4.48
CA LEU A 282 -4.21 -3.96 -5.02
C LEU A 282 -5.24 -4.04 -3.88
N ARG A 283 -5.09 -5.01 -2.98
CA ARG A 283 -5.91 -5.15 -1.78
C ARG A 283 -5.90 -3.87 -0.94
N SER A 284 -4.72 -3.36 -0.60
CA SER A 284 -4.59 -2.12 0.17
C SER A 284 -5.26 -0.92 -0.53
N PHE A 285 -5.22 -0.87 -1.88
CA PHE A 285 -5.90 0.16 -2.64
C PHE A 285 -7.42 -0.01 -2.66
N LEU A 286 -7.92 -1.23 -2.65
CA LEU A 286 -9.35 -1.52 -2.49
C LEU A 286 -9.81 -1.11 -1.09
N GLU A 287 -9.14 -1.58 -0.04
CA GLU A 287 -9.50 -1.31 1.36
C GLU A 287 -9.66 0.19 1.64
N TYR A 288 -8.63 1.01 1.31
CA TYR A 288 -8.75 2.44 1.60
C TYR A 288 -9.76 3.17 0.71
N LYS A 289 -9.94 2.74 -0.55
CA LYS A 289 -10.91 3.38 -1.44
C LYS A 289 -12.34 3.00 -1.10
N CYS A 290 -12.59 1.76 -0.71
CA CYS A 290 -13.88 1.33 -0.19
C CYS A 290 -14.27 2.18 1.02
N LYS A 291 -13.35 2.32 1.99
CA LYS A 291 -13.56 3.14 3.16
C LYS A 291 -13.79 4.63 2.85
N MET A 292 -13.16 5.16 1.79
CA MET A 292 -13.39 6.54 1.31
C MET A 292 -14.75 6.75 0.62
N ASN A 293 -15.40 5.69 0.18
CA ASN A 293 -16.63 5.77 -0.61
C ASN A 293 -17.83 5.09 0.09
N GLY A 294 -17.70 4.70 1.36
CA GLY A 294 -18.74 4.01 2.13
C GLY A 294 -19.06 2.60 1.62
N VAL A 295 -18.18 1.99 0.81
CA VAL A 295 -18.39 0.66 0.25
C VAL A 295 -17.88 -0.39 1.24
N LYS A 296 -18.73 -1.34 1.62
CA LYS A 296 -18.36 -2.46 2.47
C LYS A 296 -17.36 -3.37 1.77
N ILE A 297 -16.28 -3.77 2.46
CA ILE A 297 -15.28 -4.70 1.94
C ILE A 297 -15.02 -5.83 2.94
N ILE A 298 -15.11 -7.08 2.47
CA ILE A 298 -14.94 -8.27 3.30
C ILE A 298 -13.84 -9.14 2.72
N ALA A 299 -12.97 -9.67 3.59
CA ALA A 299 -12.00 -10.70 3.23
C ALA A 299 -12.56 -12.08 3.59
N VAL A 300 -12.60 -12.98 2.61
CA VAL A 300 -13.14 -14.34 2.78
C VAL A 300 -12.01 -15.39 2.76
N PRO A 301 -12.21 -16.55 3.41
CA PRO A 301 -11.24 -17.63 3.37
C PRO A 301 -11.01 -18.13 1.95
N PRO A 302 -9.74 -18.36 1.54
CA PRO A 302 -9.42 -18.80 0.18
C PRO A 302 -9.62 -20.31 -0.04
N ALA A 303 -10.00 -21.06 1.01
CA ALA A 303 -10.15 -22.49 0.95
C ALA A 303 -11.31 -22.89 0.02
N TYR A 304 -11.00 -23.75 -0.98
CA TYR A 304 -11.95 -24.35 -1.90
C TYR A 304 -12.77 -23.40 -2.80
N THR A 305 -12.60 -22.08 -2.74
CA THR A 305 -13.34 -21.11 -3.57
C THR A 305 -13.27 -21.43 -5.06
N SER A 306 -12.11 -21.90 -5.55
CA SER A 306 -11.88 -22.25 -6.95
C SER A 306 -12.28 -23.69 -7.32
N GLN A 307 -12.59 -24.55 -6.35
CA GLN A 307 -12.94 -25.95 -6.56
C GLN A 307 -14.43 -26.23 -6.29
N THR A 308 -15.10 -25.39 -5.54
CA THR A 308 -16.55 -25.50 -5.27
C THR A 308 -17.35 -24.98 -6.46
N CYS A 309 -18.38 -25.71 -6.85
CA CYS A 309 -19.34 -25.26 -7.85
C CYS A 309 -20.18 -24.10 -7.30
N HIS A 310 -20.26 -22.99 -8.02
CA HIS A 310 -21.05 -21.84 -7.56
C HIS A 310 -22.56 -22.10 -7.59
N GLU A 311 -23.04 -23.06 -8.41
CA GLU A 311 -24.44 -23.43 -8.48
C GLU A 311 -24.85 -24.38 -7.33
N CYS A 312 -24.29 -25.59 -7.30
CA CYS A 312 -24.73 -26.65 -6.40
C CYS A 312 -23.83 -26.87 -5.17
N LYS A 313 -22.77 -26.10 -5.01
CA LYS A 313 -21.80 -26.16 -3.90
C LYS A 313 -21.01 -27.46 -3.75
N HIS A 314 -21.16 -28.45 -4.66
CA HIS A 314 -20.33 -29.65 -4.69
C HIS A 314 -18.91 -29.35 -5.22
N ILE A 315 -17.94 -30.15 -4.84
CA ILE A 315 -16.57 -30.05 -5.36
C ILE A 315 -16.52 -30.51 -6.80
N GLY A 316 -16.06 -29.66 -7.69
CA GLY A 316 -15.86 -29.95 -9.11
C GLY A 316 -14.38 -30.10 -9.48
N ILE A 317 -14.14 -30.27 -10.78
CA ILE A 317 -12.80 -30.42 -11.35
C ILE A 317 -12.38 -29.11 -12.00
N ARG A 318 -11.24 -28.56 -11.57
CA ARG A 318 -10.60 -27.41 -12.20
C ARG A 318 -9.42 -27.87 -13.05
N ASN A 319 -9.45 -27.55 -14.35
CA ASN A 319 -8.32 -27.73 -15.26
C ASN A 319 -7.96 -26.40 -15.93
N GLY A 320 -6.93 -25.73 -15.43
CA GLY A 320 -6.55 -24.39 -15.88
C GLY A 320 -7.68 -23.38 -15.65
N LYS A 321 -8.21 -22.80 -16.72
CA LYS A 321 -9.35 -21.88 -16.71
C LYS A 321 -10.72 -22.57 -16.81
N ARG A 322 -10.77 -23.86 -17.07
CA ARG A 322 -12.04 -24.60 -17.20
C ARG A 322 -12.39 -25.24 -15.86
N PHE A 323 -13.60 -24.98 -15.41
CA PHE A 323 -14.24 -25.65 -14.29
C PHE A 323 -15.38 -26.55 -14.81
N HIS A 324 -15.53 -27.74 -14.25
CA HIS A 324 -16.61 -28.67 -14.53
C HIS A 324 -17.08 -29.33 -13.24
N CYS A 325 -18.38 -29.23 -12.98
CA CYS A 325 -19.01 -29.90 -11.85
C CYS A 325 -19.59 -31.25 -12.33
N LYS A 326 -19.12 -32.35 -11.74
CA LYS A 326 -19.66 -33.70 -12.08
C LYS A 326 -21.08 -33.93 -11.56
N TYR A 327 -21.49 -33.18 -10.52
CA TYR A 327 -22.79 -33.37 -9.88
C TYR A 327 -23.93 -32.72 -10.69
N CYS A 328 -23.83 -31.41 -10.97
CA CYS A 328 -24.88 -30.67 -11.68
C CYS A 328 -24.57 -30.41 -13.16
N GLY A 329 -23.41 -30.87 -13.67
CA GLY A 329 -23.02 -30.67 -15.07
C GLY A 329 -22.52 -29.24 -15.39
N ASN A 330 -22.50 -28.31 -14.44
CA ASN A 330 -22.11 -26.94 -14.70
C ASN A 330 -20.67 -26.85 -15.26
N ILE A 331 -20.50 -26.11 -16.36
CA ILE A 331 -19.22 -25.81 -17.00
C ILE A 331 -19.06 -24.29 -17.00
N ALA A 332 -17.97 -23.80 -16.42
CA ALA A 332 -17.70 -22.36 -16.27
C ALA A 332 -16.23 -22.04 -16.44
N ASP A 333 -15.91 -20.76 -16.62
CA ASP A 333 -14.55 -20.26 -16.36
C ASP A 333 -14.25 -20.40 -14.87
N ALA A 334 -13.09 -21.00 -14.54
CA ALA A 334 -12.73 -21.33 -13.16
C ALA A 334 -12.53 -20.09 -12.28
N ASP A 335 -12.05 -18.98 -12.86
CA ASP A 335 -11.80 -17.75 -12.14
C ASP A 335 -13.14 -17.00 -11.89
N ILE A 336 -14.09 -17.08 -12.85
CA ILE A 336 -15.46 -16.56 -12.66
C ILE A 336 -16.23 -17.40 -11.64
N ASN A 337 -16.12 -18.75 -11.70
CA ASN A 337 -16.71 -19.64 -10.70
C ASN A 337 -16.18 -19.30 -9.29
N ALA A 338 -14.88 -19.08 -9.15
CA ALA A 338 -14.27 -18.65 -7.89
C ALA A 338 -14.83 -17.30 -7.42
N ALA A 339 -14.91 -16.32 -8.32
CA ALA A 339 -15.44 -14.99 -7.99
C ALA A 339 -16.90 -15.04 -7.50
N ARG A 340 -17.76 -15.90 -8.11
CA ARG A 340 -19.12 -16.11 -7.65
C ARG A 340 -19.19 -16.74 -6.25
N ASN A 341 -18.34 -17.72 -5.98
CA ASN A 341 -18.23 -18.29 -4.63
C ASN A 341 -17.76 -17.25 -3.62
N ILE A 342 -16.78 -16.41 -3.97
CA ILE A 342 -16.31 -15.31 -3.11
C ILE A 342 -17.46 -14.32 -2.81
N ALA A 343 -18.31 -14.00 -3.79
CA ALA A 343 -19.49 -13.17 -3.58
C ALA A 343 -20.45 -13.81 -2.57
N THR A 344 -20.76 -15.11 -2.74
CA THR A 344 -21.62 -15.88 -1.81
C THR A 344 -21.05 -15.84 -0.40
N TRP A 345 -19.74 -16.02 -0.20
CA TRP A 345 -19.08 -15.91 1.08
C TRP A 345 -19.21 -14.50 1.69
N GLY A 346 -19.08 -13.46 0.87
CA GLY A 346 -19.30 -12.07 1.32
C GLY A 346 -20.71 -11.86 1.85
N TYR A 347 -21.72 -12.35 1.12
CA TYR A 347 -23.12 -12.30 1.52
C TYR A 347 -23.36 -13.07 2.81
N VAL A 348 -22.92 -14.31 2.91
CA VAL A 348 -23.10 -15.20 4.07
C VAL A 348 -22.47 -14.60 5.33
N ASN A 349 -21.23 -14.09 5.25
CA ASN A 349 -20.57 -13.46 6.39
C ASN A 349 -21.28 -12.20 6.90
N THR A 350 -22.06 -11.53 6.04
CA THR A 350 -22.78 -10.32 6.41
C THR A 350 -24.16 -10.63 7.02
N HIS A 351 -24.84 -11.67 6.49
CA HIS A 351 -26.23 -11.98 6.81
C HIS A 351 -26.39 -13.25 7.65
N GLU A 352 -25.25 -13.88 8.04
CA GLU A 352 -25.21 -15.14 8.82
C GLU A 352 -25.96 -16.31 8.16
N ARG A 353 -26.07 -16.29 6.82
CA ARG A 353 -26.81 -17.27 6.00
C ARG A 353 -25.92 -18.46 5.57
N TRP A 354 -25.40 -19.19 6.55
CA TRP A 354 -24.40 -20.26 6.35
C TRP A 354 -24.93 -21.45 5.52
N GLU A 355 -26.23 -21.65 5.49
CA GLU A 355 -26.90 -22.67 4.65
C GLU A 355 -26.60 -22.53 3.15
N LEU A 356 -26.28 -21.31 2.68
CA LEU A 356 -25.97 -21.07 1.27
C LEU A 356 -24.59 -21.60 0.83
N LEU A 357 -23.75 -21.99 1.79
CA LEU A 357 -22.45 -22.62 1.51
C LEU A 357 -22.52 -24.14 1.54
N SER A 358 -23.60 -24.70 2.04
CA SER A 358 -23.80 -26.16 2.07
C SER A 358 -24.38 -26.66 0.76
N CYS A 359 -23.97 -27.88 0.34
CA CYS A 359 -24.72 -28.60 -0.67
C CYS A 359 -26.10 -28.87 -0.12
N SER A 360 -27.15 -28.77 -0.94
CA SER A 360 -28.44 -29.38 -0.65
C SER A 360 -28.24 -30.91 -0.64
N ILE A 361 -28.03 -31.47 0.56
CA ILE A 361 -27.81 -32.90 0.75
C ILE A 361 -29.16 -33.56 0.65
N HIS A 362 -29.45 -34.11 -0.52
CA HIS A 362 -30.23 -35.35 -0.60
C HIS A 362 -29.19 -36.45 -0.79
N ASP A 363 -29.00 -37.20 0.29
CA ASP A 363 -28.39 -38.52 0.39
C ASP A 363 -27.10 -38.82 -0.38
N ASP A 364 -25.93 -38.58 0.28
CA ASP A 364 -24.83 -39.58 0.25
C ASP A 364 -23.85 -39.28 1.38
N ILE A 365 -23.86 -40.14 2.39
CA ILE A 365 -23.06 -40.03 3.65
C ILE A 365 -21.57 -40.32 3.45
N SER A 366 -21.08 -40.54 2.25
CA SER A 366 -19.69 -41.01 2.02
C SER A 366 -18.63 -39.94 1.77
N THR A 367 -18.96 -38.65 1.73
CA THR A 367 -18.02 -37.55 1.46
C THR A 367 -17.79 -36.58 2.61
N SER A 368 -18.10 -36.97 3.85
CA SER A 368 -18.18 -36.10 5.03
C SER A 368 -16.86 -35.54 5.59
N LYS A 369 -15.68 -35.96 5.09
CA LYS A 369 -14.40 -35.46 5.61
C LYS A 369 -14.01 -34.05 5.13
N ALA A 370 -14.47 -33.62 3.97
CA ALA A 370 -14.15 -32.29 3.43
C ALA A 370 -15.05 -31.18 4.05
N HIS A 371 -16.25 -31.53 4.50
CA HIS A 371 -17.23 -30.57 5.01
C HIS A 371 -16.95 -30.11 6.46
N LYS A 372 -16.35 -30.96 7.28
CA LYS A 372 -16.07 -30.60 8.69
C LYS A 372 -14.94 -29.55 8.82
N SER A 373 -14.07 -29.40 7.83
CA SER A 373 -12.99 -28.39 7.85
C SER A 373 -13.45 -26.99 7.41
N LEU A 374 -14.60 -26.86 6.79
CA LEU A 374 -15.13 -25.56 6.31
C LEU A 374 -15.92 -24.80 7.38
N VAL A 375 -16.47 -25.51 8.38
CA VAL A 375 -17.36 -24.90 9.41
C VAL A 375 -16.62 -24.60 10.73
N TYR A 376 -15.47 -25.25 10.99
CA TYR A 376 -14.75 -25.15 12.27
C TYR A 376 -13.23 -24.92 12.14
N GLY A 377 -12.74 -24.39 11.02
CA GLY A 377 -11.33 -24.04 10.81
C GLY A 377 -11.07 -22.55 10.83
#